data_457d2bd4c38143ffde75a052de339cac
#
_entry.id   457d2bd4c38143ffde75a052de339cac
#
_cell.length_a   1.000
_cell.length_b   1.000
_cell.length_c   1.000
_cell.angle_alpha   90.00
_cell.angle_beta   90.00
_cell.angle_gamma   90.00
#
_symmetry.space_group_name_H-M   'P 1'
#
loop_
_entity.id
_entity.type
_entity.pdbx_description
1 polymer ?
#
loop_
_entity_poly.entity_id
_entity_poly.type
_entity_poly.pdbx_seq_one_letter_code
_entity_poly.pdbx_strand_id
1 'polypeptide(L)'
;MNMTSLSAICTGAVTILLAGMASAGPVGDQYRAGAFGLPWNAGKSAIQAKYPGGTWDKDDKDRDRYCAPSRQSLLKLPPQHQTRELCFLIGADGTMASVTARMDASLPSLLAVVNRSRTVFGDFDAVRRDEAAIQSRSTAMLWTRDKPYVVQVSSSNDADGSPQEVNFTVADEAALYAEGLAQVSNKPKAP
;
A
#
# COMPACT_ATOMS: atom_id res chain seq x y z
N MET A 1 67.01 30.07 -33.27
CA MET A 1 66.75 29.15 -32.12
C MET A 1 65.27 29.19 -31.86
N ASN A 2 64.52 28.19 -32.35
CA ASN A 2 63.07 28.09 -32.22
C ASN A 2 62.75 27.03 -31.20
N MET A 3 62.11 27.43 -30.10
CA MET A 3 61.55 26.52 -29.13
C MET A 3 60.02 26.42 -29.39
N THR A 4 59.60 25.28 -29.92
CA THR A 4 58.23 24.89 -30.11
C THR A 4 57.69 24.27 -28.79
N SER A 5 56.71 24.94 -28.19
CA SER A 5 55.98 24.45 -27.01
C SER A 5 54.86 23.49 -27.45
N LEU A 6 54.92 22.24 -27.01
CA LEU A 6 53.84 21.26 -27.19
C LEU A 6 52.88 21.42 -26.01
N SER A 7 51.65 21.85 -26.31
CA SER A 7 50.54 21.81 -25.36
C SER A 7 49.86 20.45 -25.45
N ALA A 8 49.92 19.66 -24.36
CA ALA A 8 49.18 18.43 -24.23
C ALA A 8 47.74 18.73 -23.77
N ILE A 9 46.78 18.41 -24.64
CA ILE A 9 45.35 18.49 -24.33
C ILE A 9 44.95 17.16 -23.65
N CYS A 10 44.75 17.20 -22.33
CA CYS A 10 44.11 16.09 -21.61
C CYS A 10 42.61 16.08 -21.86
N THR A 11 42.14 15.17 -22.72
CA THR A 11 40.71 14.91 -22.93
C THR A 11 40.22 13.99 -21.82
N GLY A 12 39.66 14.58 -20.75
CA GLY A 12 39.01 13.84 -19.71
C GLY A 12 37.65 13.28 -20.19
N ALA A 13 37.60 11.96 -20.36
CA ALA A 13 36.31 11.28 -20.61
C ALA A 13 35.47 11.31 -19.35
N VAL A 14 34.42 12.14 -19.33
CA VAL A 14 33.41 12.13 -18.30
C VAL A 14 32.47 10.95 -18.58
N THR A 15 32.68 9.84 -17.89
CA THR A 15 31.74 8.70 -17.91
C THR A 15 30.52 9.06 -17.06
N ILE A 16 29.46 9.53 -17.71
CA ILE A 16 28.16 9.71 -17.05
C ILE A 16 27.59 8.33 -16.79
N LEU A 17 27.71 7.84 -15.55
CA LEU A 17 26.96 6.69 -15.06
C LEU A 17 25.49 7.10 -15.00
N LEU A 18 24.74 6.82 -16.06
CA LEU A 18 23.29 6.78 -16.03
C LEU A 18 22.91 5.59 -15.13
N ALA A 19 22.78 5.85 -13.82
CA ALA A 19 22.07 4.96 -12.93
C ALA A 19 20.65 4.84 -13.51
N GLY A 20 20.35 3.71 -14.15
CA GLY A 20 19.01 3.38 -14.61
C GLY A 20 18.07 3.45 -13.41
N MET A 21 17.30 4.52 -13.31
CA MET A 21 16.15 4.57 -12.43
C MET A 21 15.21 3.49 -12.95
N ALA A 22 15.17 2.34 -12.27
CA ALA A 22 14.12 1.36 -12.48
C ALA A 22 12.81 2.13 -12.34
N SER A 23 12.08 2.29 -13.44
CA SER A 23 10.76 2.92 -13.41
C SER A 23 9.91 2.03 -12.51
N ALA A 24 9.53 2.54 -11.34
CA ALA A 24 8.50 1.90 -10.56
C ALA A 24 7.23 1.96 -11.40
N GLY A 25 6.52 0.85 -11.52
CA GLY A 25 5.24 0.85 -12.24
C GLY A 25 4.18 1.73 -11.55
N PRO A 26 2.95 1.76 -12.09
CA PRO A 26 1.92 2.73 -11.68
C PRO A 26 1.60 2.74 -10.18
N VAL A 27 1.66 1.59 -9.50
CA VAL A 27 1.47 1.51 -8.03
C VAL A 27 2.64 2.14 -7.31
N GLY A 28 3.88 1.81 -7.72
CA GLY A 28 5.09 2.37 -7.14
C GLY A 28 5.17 3.89 -7.33
N ASP A 29 4.81 4.41 -8.49
CA ASP A 29 4.80 5.85 -8.75
C ASP A 29 3.78 6.58 -7.87
N GLN A 30 2.60 5.97 -7.64
CA GLN A 30 1.55 6.54 -6.82
C GLN A 30 1.87 6.53 -5.32
N TYR A 31 2.54 5.47 -4.81
CA TYR A 31 2.66 5.23 -3.37
C TYR A 31 4.10 5.22 -2.83
N ARG A 32 5.11 5.51 -3.64
CA ARG A 32 6.52 5.56 -3.20
C ARG A 32 6.75 6.50 -2.01
N ALA A 33 6.10 7.67 -2.02
CA ALA A 33 6.26 8.66 -0.96
C ALA A 33 5.41 8.38 0.28
N GLY A 34 4.53 7.38 0.24
CA GLY A 34 3.58 7.07 1.29
C GLY A 34 2.16 6.94 0.78
N ALA A 35 1.20 6.83 1.69
CA ALA A 35 -0.21 6.69 1.38
C ALA A 35 -1.07 7.67 2.20
N PHE A 36 -2.13 8.18 1.60
CA PHE A 36 -3.08 9.10 2.24
C PHE A 36 -2.40 10.31 2.92
N GLY A 37 -1.33 10.82 2.29
CA GLY A 37 -0.57 11.99 2.73
C GLY A 37 0.26 11.76 4.01
N LEU A 38 0.57 10.51 4.34
CA LEU A 38 1.54 10.09 5.33
C LEU A 38 2.67 9.33 4.64
N PRO A 39 3.94 9.57 5.00
CA PRO A 39 5.05 8.77 4.52
C PRO A 39 5.04 7.38 5.20
N TRP A 40 5.66 6.37 4.58
CA TRP A 40 5.69 5.02 5.13
C TRP A 40 6.38 4.92 6.49
N ASN A 41 7.34 5.79 6.79
CA ASN A 41 7.99 5.86 8.09
C ASN A 41 7.17 6.62 9.16
N ALA A 42 5.89 6.94 8.90
CA ALA A 42 5.05 7.58 9.88
C ALA A 42 4.77 6.65 11.06
N GLY A 43 5.10 7.08 12.27
CA GLY A 43 4.74 6.39 13.51
C GLY A 43 3.37 6.81 14.03
N LYS A 44 2.95 6.18 15.15
CA LYS A 44 1.63 6.35 15.78
C LYS A 44 1.24 7.82 16.00
N SER A 45 2.14 8.63 16.54
CA SER A 45 1.87 10.05 16.84
C SER A 45 1.57 10.87 15.59
N ALA A 46 2.31 10.63 14.50
CA ALA A 46 2.10 11.33 13.23
C ALA A 46 0.76 10.95 12.59
N ILE A 47 0.38 9.67 12.67
CA ILE A 47 -0.91 9.19 12.17
C ILE A 47 -2.05 9.82 12.95
N GLN A 48 -1.99 9.79 14.28
CA GLN A 48 -3.03 10.34 15.15
C GLN A 48 -3.15 11.87 15.01
N ALA A 49 -2.03 12.58 14.84
CA ALA A 49 -2.05 14.01 14.62
C ALA A 49 -2.72 14.40 13.29
N LYS A 50 -2.48 13.60 12.23
CA LYS A 50 -3.07 13.85 10.91
C LYS A 50 -4.52 13.43 10.81
N TYR A 51 -4.92 12.38 11.49
CA TYR A 51 -6.27 11.82 11.50
C TYR A 51 -6.82 11.77 12.93
N PRO A 52 -7.20 12.93 13.51
CA PRO A 52 -7.74 12.98 14.88
C PRO A 52 -9.10 12.29 14.97
N GLY A 53 -9.48 11.89 16.18
CA GLY A 53 -10.79 11.30 16.47
C GLY A 53 -10.90 9.81 16.16
N GLY A 54 -9.80 9.14 15.84
CA GLY A 54 -9.77 7.69 15.71
C GLY A 54 -9.46 6.97 17.01
N THR A 55 -9.49 5.64 16.95
CA THR A 55 -9.21 4.74 18.07
C THR A 55 -8.11 3.75 17.72
N TRP A 56 -7.31 3.41 18.74
CA TRP A 56 -6.34 2.32 18.66
C TRP A 56 -6.98 1.02 19.09
N ASP A 57 -6.75 -0.02 18.34
CA ASP A 57 -7.09 -1.40 18.67
C ASP A 57 -5.99 -2.36 18.23
N LYS A 58 -6.23 -3.66 18.35
CA LYS A 58 -5.37 -4.71 17.80
C LYS A 58 -6.07 -5.40 16.65
N ASP A 59 -5.31 -5.78 15.63
CA ASP A 59 -5.83 -6.67 14.60
C ASP A 59 -5.80 -8.15 15.09
N ASP A 60 -6.19 -9.07 14.22
CA ASP A 60 -6.23 -10.52 14.48
C ASP A 60 -4.84 -11.16 14.74
N LYS A 61 -3.76 -10.42 14.48
CA LYS A 61 -2.37 -10.82 14.71
C LYS A 61 -1.70 -10.01 15.84
N ASP A 62 -2.49 -9.38 16.71
CA ASP A 62 -2.03 -8.55 17.82
C ASP A 62 -1.19 -7.33 17.41
N ARG A 63 -1.32 -6.84 16.16
CA ARG A 63 -0.65 -5.64 15.68
C ARG A 63 -1.47 -4.40 16.00
N ASP A 64 -0.78 -3.29 16.28
CA ASP A 64 -1.45 -2.01 16.53
C ASP A 64 -2.12 -1.50 15.26
N ARG A 65 -3.41 -1.22 15.35
CA ARG A 65 -4.23 -0.66 14.29
C ARG A 65 -4.92 0.61 14.79
N TYR A 66 -4.85 1.65 13.98
CA TYR A 66 -5.55 2.91 14.24
C TYR A 66 -6.59 3.15 13.17
N CYS A 67 -7.86 3.26 13.54
CA CYS A 67 -8.95 3.57 12.62
C CYS A 67 -9.56 4.93 12.94
N ALA A 68 -9.66 5.80 11.93
CA ALA A 68 -10.20 7.14 12.07
C ALA A 68 -11.26 7.43 10.99
N PRO A 69 -12.35 8.13 11.32
CA PRO A 69 -13.32 8.59 10.35
C PRO A 69 -12.64 9.41 9.25
N SER A 70 -13.02 9.19 8.00
CA SER A 70 -12.45 9.90 6.87
C SER A 70 -13.45 10.03 5.73
N ARG A 71 -13.45 11.20 5.08
CA ARG A 71 -14.23 11.47 3.87
C ARG A 71 -13.31 11.95 2.75
N GLN A 72 -12.33 11.14 2.41
CA GLN A 72 -11.39 11.48 1.33
C GLN A 72 -11.82 10.86 0.01
N SER A 73 -11.51 11.56 -1.07
CA SER A 73 -11.65 11.01 -2.41
C SER A 73 -10.54 9.98 -2.64
N LEU A 74 -10.91 8.74 -2.89
CA LEU A 74 -10.01 7.67 -3.27
C LEU A 74 -9.81 7.68 -4.78
N LEU A 75 -8.55 7.75 -5.25
CA LEU A 75 -8.19 7.71 -6.67
C LEU A 75 -8.99 8.69 -7.55
N LYS A 76 -9.41 9.84 -7.00
CA LYS A 76 -10.30 10.81 -7.65
C LYS A 76 -11.68 10.23 -8.01
N LEU A 77 -12.18 9.28 -7.23
CA LEU A 77 -13.57 8.83 -7.34
C LEU A 77 -14.54 9.96 -6.98
N PRO A 78 -15.74 9.94 -7.56
CA PRO A 78 -16.79 10.89 -7.22
C PRO A 78 -17.19 10.86 -5.74
N PRO A 79 -17.74 11.97 -5.19
CA PRO A 79 -18.05 12.11 -3.76
C PRO A 79 -18.94 11.01 -3.17
N GLN A 80 -19.83 10.40 -3.95
CA GLN A 80 -20.68 9.30 -3.50
C GLN A 80 -19.90 8.00 -3.19
N HIS A 81 -18.61 7.92 -3.59
CA HIS A 81 -17.71 6.78 -3.35
C HIS A 81 -16.52 7.21 -2.50
N GLN A 82 -16.73 8.12 -1.54
CA GLN A 82 -15.70 8.53 -0.59
C GLN A 82 -15.41 7.44 0.43
N THR A 83 -14.24 7.56 1.04
CA THR A 83 -13.91 6.74 2.21
C THR A 83 -14.82 7.11 3.38
N ARG A 84 -15.16 6.14 4.21
CA ARG A 84 -15.83 6.34 5.51
C ARG A 84 -14.84 6.35 6.65
N GLU A 85 -13.80 5.56 6.51
CA GLU A 85 -12.79 5.33 7.54
C GLU A 85 -11.46 5.00 6.89
N LEU A 86 -10.37 5.41 7.53
CA LEU A 86 -9.01 4.96 7.23
C LEU A 86 -8.48 4.19 8.43
N CYS A 87 -8.03 2.96 8.18
CA CYS A 87 -7.38 2.12 9.18
C CYS A 87 -5.89 1.96 8.83
N PHE A 88 -5.01 2.35 9.73
CA PHE A 88 -3.57 2.31 9.61
C PHE A 88 -3.02 1.17 10.45
N LEU A 89 -2.29 0.27 9.84
CA LEU A 89 -1.62 -0.83 10.52
C LEU A 89 -0.17 -0.45 10.77
N ILE A 90 0.30 -0.69 11.99
CA ILE A 90 1.69 -0.43 12.38
C ILE A 90 2.48 -1.74 12.29
N GLY A 91 3.63 -1.67 11.63
CA GLY A 91 4.58 -2.77 11.54
C GLY A 91 5.38 -2.96 12.83
N ALA A 92 6.14 -4.04 12.88
CA ALA A 92 6.99 -4.38 14.03
C ALA A 92 8.08 -3.33 14.33
N ASP A 93 8.46 -2.55 13.33
CA ASP A 93 9.40 -1.43 13.44
C ASP A 93 8.76 -0.15 14.00
N GLY A 94 7.45 -0.17 14.31
CA GLY A 94 6.70 0.98 14.82
C GLY A 94 6.28 1.99 13.76
N THR A 95 6.46 1.69 12.48
CA THR A 95 6.07 2.54 11.35
C THR A 95 4.83 2.01 10.62
N MET A 96 4.26 2.82 9.74
CA MET A 96 3.06 2.46 8.96
C MET A 96 3.39 1.35 7.96
N ALA A 97 2.78 0.18 8.11
CA ALA A 97 2.92 -0.96 7.21
C ALA A 97 1.84 -0.99 6.12
N SER A 98 0.61 -0.58 6.45
CA SER A 98 -0.48 -0.51 5.49
C SER A 98 -1.54 0.51 5.89
N VAL A 99 -2.32 0.92 4.89
CA VAL A 99 -3.52 1.73 5.09
C VAL A 99 -4.68 1.07 4.35
N THR A 100 -5.78 0.86 5.05
CA THR A 100 -7.04 0.39 4.48
C THR A 100 -8.07 1.51 4.49
N ALA A 101 -8.53 1.90 3.33
CA ALA A 101 -9.65 2.80 3.15
C ALA A 101 -10.94 1.98 3.05
N ARG A 102 -11.82 2.11 4.06
CA ARG A 102 -13.16 1.52 4.07
C ARG A 102 -14.13 2.43 3.36
N MET A 103 -14.95 1.86 2.51
CA MET A 103 -15.96 2.55 1.70
C MET A 103 -17.36 2.08 2.07
N ASP A 104 -18.37 2.68 1.46
CA ASP A 104 -19.73 2.17 1.57
C ASP A 104 -19.83 0.73 1.05
N ALA A 105 -20.42 -0.13 1.85
CA ALA A 105 -20.68 -1.52 1.55
C ALA A 105 -21.77 -1.63 0.49
N SER A 106 -21.43 -1.40 -0.76
CA SER A 106 -22.36 -1.45 -1.89
C SER A 106 -21.69 -1.94 -3.17
N LEU A 107 -22.44 -2.64 -4.01
CA LEU A 107 -21.96 -3.06 -5.33
C LEU A 107 -21.50 -1.87 -6.21
N PRO A 108 -22.22 -0.73 -6.25
CA PRO A 108 -21.73 0.44 -6.99
C PRO A 108 -20.37 0.94 -6.50
N SER A 109 -20.11 0.97 -5.18
CA SER A 109 -18.82 1.37 -4.62
C SER A 109 -17.71 0.37 -4.97
N LEU A 110 -18.00 -0.93 -4.89
CA LEU A 110 -17.05 -1.97 -5.29
C LEU A 110 -16.67 -1.83 -6.78
N LEU A 111 -17.66 -1.73 -7.65
CA LEU A 111 -17.39 -1.58 -9.08
C LEU A 111 -16.66 -0.28 -9.41
N ALA A 112 -17.01 0.83 -8.74
CA ALA A 112 -16.34 2.11 -8.94
C ALA A 112 -14.85 2.03 -8.56
N VAL A 113 -14.51 1.47 -7.38
CA VAL A 113 -13.11 1.38 -6.94
C VAL A 113 -12.32 0.39 -7.80
N VAL A 114 -12.89 -0.76 -8.18
CA VAL A 114 -12.21 -1.73 -9.06
C VAL A 114 -11.92 -1.14 -10.43
N ASN A 115 -12.92 -0.54 -11.07
CA ASN A 115 -12.75 0.06 -12.40
C ASN A 115 -11.75 1.22 -12.37
N ARG A 116 -11.80 2.03 -11.31
CA ARG A 116 -10.85 3.13 -11.15
C ARG A 116 -9.43 2.65 -10.88
N SER A 117 -9.27 1.62 -10.07
CA SER A 117 -7.96 0.98 -9.84
C SER A 117 -7.39 0.41 -11.13
N ARG A 118 -8.20 -0.26 -11.95
CA ARG A 118 -7.77 -0.74 -13.28
C ARG A 118 -7.36 0.40 -14.21
N THR A 119 -8.07 1.51 -14.17
CA THR A 119 -7.71 2.70 -14.97
C THR A 119 -6.36 3.28 -14.55
N VAL A 120 -6.05 3.27 -13.25
CA VAL A 120 -4.82 3.89 -12.69
C VAL A 120 -3.64 2.93 -12.72
N PHE A 121 -3.84 1.67 -12.36
CA PHE A 121 -2.79 0.68 -12.16
C PHE A 121 -2.71 -0.39 -13.27
N GLY A 122 -3.64 -0.40 -14.21
CA GLY A 122 -3.79 -1.50 -15.17
C GLY A 122 -4.61 -2.66 -14.62
N ASP A 123 -4.57 -3.79 -15.32
CA ASP A 123 -5.25 -4.99 -14.85
C ASP A 123 -4.59 -5.56 -13.59
N PHE A 124 -5.41 -6.15 -12.71
CA PHE A 124 -4.92 -6.80 -11.49
C PHE A 124 -4.13 -8.07 -11.82
N ASP A 125 -3.15 -8.39 -10.96
CA ASP A 125 -2.24 -9.53 -11.15
C ASP A 125 -2.82 -10.83 -10.65
N ALA A 126 -3.65 -10.76 -9.59
CA ALA A 126 -4.23 -11.93 -8.96
C ALA A 126 -5.61 -11.63 -8.38
N VAL A 127 -6.42 -12.67 -8.27
CA VAL A 127 -7.68 -12.68 -7.52
C VAL A 127 -7.56 -13.74 -6.44
N ARG A 128 -7.81 -13.34 -5.20
CA ARG A 128 -7.99 -14.27 -4.08
C ARG A 128 -9.47 -14.39 -3.76
N ARG A 129 -9.91 -15.61 -3.54
CA ARG A 129 -11.25 -15.92 -3.01
C ARG A 129 -11.07 -16.75 -1.77
N ASP A 130 -11.69 -16.32 -0.68
CA ASP A 130 -11.79 -17.11 0.53
C ASP A 130 -13.20 -17.68 0.62
N GLU A 131 -13.30 -18.98 0.42
CA GLU A 131 -14.56 -19.73 0.47
C GLU A 131 -14.69 -20.54 1.79
N ALA A 132 -13.69 -20.42 2.68
CA ALA A 132 -13.63 -21.23 3.91
C ALA A 132 -14.70 -20.85 4.93
N ALA A 133 -15.26 -19.66 4.88
CA ALA A 133 -16.33 -19.23 5.77
C ALA A 133 -17.68 -19.46 5.09
N ILE A 134 -18.45 -20.40 5.64
CA ILE A 134 -19.80 -20.72 5.15
C ILE A 134 -20.75 -19.50 5.14
N GLN A 135 -20.42 -18.47 5.92
CA GLN A 135 -21.26 -17.27 6.10
C GLN A 135 -20.70 -15.98 5.50
N SER A 136 -19.44 -15.95 5.10
CA SER A 136 -18.87 -14.78 4.43
C SER A 136 -17.93 -15.19 3.32
N ARG A 137 -18.22 -14.75 2.10
CA ARG A 137 -17.35 -14.93 0.95
C ARG A 137 -16.52 -13.65 0.77
N SER A 138 -15.21 -13.76 0.83
CA SER A 138 -14.36 -12.63 0.52
C SER A 138 -13.70 -12.77 -0.85
N THR A 139 -13.60 -11.67 -1.56
CA THR A 139 -12.88 -11.58 -2.82
C THR A 139 -11.91 -10.43 -2.76
N ALA A 140 -10.68 -10.65 -3.16
CA ALA A 140 -9.67 -9.62 -3.26
C ALA A 140 -9.01 -9.63 -4.63
N MET A 141 -8.89 -8.45 -5.24
CA MET A 141 -8.13 -8.19 -6.47
C MET A 141 -6.84 -7.49 -6.09
N LEU A 142 -5.71 -7.98 -6.59
CA LEU A 142 -4.38 -7.54 -6.16
C LEU A 142 -3.56 -7.00 -7.32
N TRP A 143 -2.86 -5.89 -7.08
CA TRP A 143 -1.80 -5.31 -7.92
C TRP A 143 -0.49 -5.45 -7.16
N THR A 144 0.37 -6.37 -7.60
CA THR A 144 1.58 -6.78 -6.87
C THR A 144 2.86 -6.68 -7.70
N ARG A 145 2.78 -6.25 -8.97
CA ARG A 145 3.93 -6.19 -9.87
C ARG A 145 4.95 -5.14 -9.48
N ASP A 146 4.49 -4.05 -8.87
CA ASP A 146 5.29 -2.85 -8.62
C ASP A 146 5.89 -2.84 -7.21
N LYS A 147 6.53 -3.94 -6.83
CA LYS A 147 7.21 -4.05 -5.53
C LYS A 147 8.06 -2.82 -5.20
N PRO A 148 8.12 -2.41 -3.92
CA PRO A 148 7.63 -3.11 -2.73
C PRO A 148 6.16 -2.82 -2.38
N TYR A 149 5.42 -2.08 -3.17
CA TYR A 149 4.06 -1.68 -2.83
C TYR A 149 3.02 -2.63 -3.42
N VAL A 150 1.98 -2.87 -2.65
CA VAL A 150 0.85 -3.71 -3.04
C VAL A 150 -0.44 -2.91 -2.88
N VAL A 151 -1.31 -2.97 -3.88
CA VAL A 151 -2.68 -2.49 -3.79
C VAL A 151 -3.62 -3.67 -3.78
N GLN A 152 -4.62 -3.63 -2.93
CA GLN A 152 -5.68 -4.62 -2.86
C GLN A 152 -7.04 -3.92 -2.82
N VAL A 153 -7.97 -4.37 -3.66
CA VAL A 153 -9.39 -4.07 -3.52
C VAL A 153 -10.08 -5.34 -3.08
N SER A 154 -10.76 -5.29 -1.94
CA SER A 154 -11.46 -6.47 -1.41
C SER A 154 -12.90 -6.15 -1.02
N SER A 155 -13.73 -7.16 -1.07
CA SER A 155 -15.08 -7.15 -0.50
C SER A 155 -15.30 -8.41 0.29
N SER A 156 -15.99 -8.29 1.43
CA SER A 156 -16.71 -9.40 2.07
C SER A 156 -18.17 -9.30 1.68
N ASN A 157 -18.79 -10.43 1.45
CA ASN A 157 -20.20 -10.50 1.06
C ASN A 157 -20.93 -11.41 2.05
N ASP A 158 -22.19 -11.12 2.29
CA ASP A 158 -23.08 -12.01 3.03
C ASP A 158 -23.56 -13.19 2.16
N ALA A 159 -24.47 -14.00 2.70
CA ALA A 159 -24.97 -15.21 2.06
C ALA A 159 -25.74 -14.94 0.78
N ASP A 160 -26.36 -13.77 0.62
CA ASP A 160 -27.10 -13.36 -0.58
C ASP A 160 -26.18 -12.70 -1.64
N GLY A 161 -24.89 -12.52 -1.33
CA GLY A 161 -23.92 -11.93 -2.21
C GLY A 161 -23.82 -10.40 -2.14
N SER A 162 -24.55 -9.76 -1.24
CA SER A 162 -24.48 -8.32 -1.02
C SER A 162 -23.17 -7.96 -0.31
N PRO A 163 -22.42 -6.93 -0.77
CA PRO A 163 -21.23 -6.48 -0.09
C PRO A 163 -21.51 -5.98 1.32
N GLN A 164 -20.84 -6.54 2.32
CA GLN A 164 -20.82 -6.06 3.71
C GLN A 164 -19.68 -5.12 3.99
N GLU A 165 -18.57 -5.29 3.25
CA GLU A 165 -17.44 -4.40 3.30
C GLU A 165 -16.87 -4.19 1.89
N VAL A 166 -16.41 -2.98 1.62
CA VAL A 166 -15.61 -2.64 0.44
C VAL A 166 -14.36 -1.91 0.93
N ASN A 167 -13.22 -2.52 0.71
CA ASN A 167 -11.93 -2.04 1.20
C ASN A 167 -10.96 -1.81 0.04
N PHE A 168 -10.22 -0.70 0.14
CA PHE A 168 -9.05 -0.43 -0.69
C PHE A 168 -7.83 -0.34 0.23
N THR A 169 -6.90 -1.25 0.08
CA THR A 169 -5.69 -1.33 0.92
C THR A 169 -4.45 -1.04 0.09
N VAL A 170 -3.57 -0.22 0.65
CA VAL A 170 -2.19 -0.04 0.17
C VAL A 170 -1.26 -0.50 1.27
N ALA A 171 -0.27 -1.30 0.90
CA ALA A 171 0.71 -1.83 1.85
C ALA A 171 2.14 -1.68 1.31
N ASP A 172 3.07 -1.41 2.21
CA ASP A 172 4.48 -1.70 1.98
C ASP A 172 4.71 -3.19 2.22
N GLU A 173 4.98 -3.93 1.15
CA GLU A 173 5.15 -5.38 1.21
C GLU A 173 6.32 -5.77 2.14
N ALA A 174 7.41 -5.00 2.13
CA ALA A 174 8.58 -5.28 2.98
C ALA A 174 8.24 -5.15 4.46
N ALA A 175 7.46 -4.15 4.85
CA ALA A 175 7.01 -3.98 6.23
C ALA A 175 6.07 -5.13 6.67
N LEU A 176 5.21 -5.63 5.79
CA LEU A 176 4.33 -6.76 6.07
C LEU A 176 5.09 -8.10 6.18
N TYR A 177 6.15 -8.30 5.39
CA TYR A 177 6.95 -9.53 5.42
C TYR A 177 7.98 -9.56 6.52
N ALA A 178 8.52 -8.41 6.96
CA ALA A 178 9.46 -8.34 8.08
C ALA A 178 8.86 -8.97 9.35
N GLU A 179 7.56 -8.86 9.55
CA GLU A 179 6.82 -9.50 10.64
C GLU A 179 6.77 -11.03 10.52
N GLY A 180 6.59 -11.56 9.31
CA GLY A 180 6.61 -13.02 9.08
C GLY A 180 7.96 -13.64 9.42
N LEU A 181 9.06 -12.97 9.11
CA LEU A 181 10.41 -13.41 9.45
C LEU A 181 10.70 -13.29 10.95
N ALA A 182 10.23 -12.23 11.60
CA ALA A 182 10.38 -12.03 13.05
C ALA A 182 9.63 -13.12 13.84
N GLN A 183 8.43 -13.49 13.43
CA GLN A 183 7.65 -14.56 14.07
C GLN A 183 8.28 -15.95 13.92
N VAL A 184 8.92 -16.22 12.78
CA VAL A 184 9.65 -17.47 12.55
C VAL A 184 10.92 -17.53 13.43
N SER A 185 11.59 -16.39 13.62
CA SER A 185 12.80 -16.29 14.45
C SER A 185 12.53 -16.47 15.95
N ASN A 186 11.35 -16.10 16.43
CA ASN A 186 10.95 -16.18 17.83
C ASN A 186 10.27 -17.51 18.25
N LYS A 187 10.11 -18.46 17.32
CA LYS A 187 9.68 -19.80 17.71
C LYS A 187 10.76 -20.43 18.60
N PRO A 188 10.46 -20.77 19.86
CA PRO A 188 11.42 -21.45 20.72
C PRO A 188 11.84 -22.73 19.99
N LYS A 189 13.17 -22.96 19.88
CA LYS A 189 13.70 -24.25 19.45
C LYS A 189 13.07 -25.30 20.35
N ALA A 190 12.34 -26.23 19.75
CA ALA A 190 11.83 -27.39 20.46
C ALA A 190 12.99 -28.10 21.16
N PRO A 191 12.79 -28.58 22.42
CA PRO A 191 13.83 -29.23 23.19
C PRO A 191 14.32 -30.51 22.54
#